data_4beaa2e3c1804bd33a0efd5d15c708ab
#
_entry.id   4beaa2e3c1804bd33a0efd5d15c708ab
#
_cell.length_a   1.000
_cell.length_b   1.000
_cell.length_c   1.000
_cell.angle_alpha   90.00
_cell.angle_beta   90.00
_cell.angle_gamma   90.00
#
_symmetry.space_group_name_H-M   'P 1'
#
loop_
_entity.id
_entity.type
_entity.pdbx_description
1 polymer ?
#
loop_
_entity_poly.entity_id
_entity_poly.type
_entity_poly.pdbx_seq_one_letter_code
_entity_poly.pdbx_strand_id
1 'polypeptide(L)'
;MKAELIELIARVIQVLQINIRWMTWNLFLAFIPLVLSVWLFRRIKRSRSSVWWFGFAVFFAFLPNAPYLLTDVIHLIDDIRTIQSVWMITLVLIPVYLIVILAGFEAYVISLINMGYYLHRIGKTQWILGMELITHALSAIGIYWGRFLRFNSWDFVTQPDAVITQGIEEILGKQPLVILAISFVILTVLHWLMKRVTLGFIRQGCTNIANNSSKASLKPQTSDE
;
A
#
# COMPACT_ATOMS: atom_id res chain seq x y z
N MET A 1 -32.24 -24.55 -10.21
CA MET A 1 -30.78 -24.71 -10.40
C MET A 1 -30.19 -23.75 -11.42
N LYS A 2 -30.50 -23.82 -12.75
CA LYS A 2 -29.95 -22.86 -13.74
C LYS A 2 -30.39 -21.41 -13.49
N ALA A 3 -31.68 -21.17 -13.18
CA ALA A 3 -32.21 -19.82 -12.92
C ALA A 3 -31.62 -19.21 -11.65
N GLU A 4 -31.48 -19.97 -10.58
CA GLU A 4 -30.86 -19.54 -9.33
C GLU A 4 -29.36 -19.19 -9.51
N LEU A 5 -28.63 -19.97 -10.33
CA LEU A 5 -27.25 -19.67 -10.65
C LEU A 5 -27.10 -18.37 -11.47
N ILE A 6 -28.00 -18.13 -12.43
CA ILE A 6 -28.00 -16.90 -13.22
C ILE A 6 -28.30 -15.70 -12.32
N GLU A 7 -29.27 -15.81 -11.42
CA GLU A 7 -29.59 -14.76 -10.46
C GLU A 7 -28.41 -14.46 -9.51
N LEU A 8 -27.75 -15.50 -9.00
CA LEU A 8 -26.56 -15.37 -8.17
C LEU A 8 -25.45 -14.63 -8.91
N ILE A 9 -25.16 -15.04 -10.16
CA ILE A 9 -24.13 -14.39 -11.00
C ILE A 9 -24.48 -12.92 -11.26
N ALA A 10 -25.74 -12.61 -11.55
CA ALA A 10 -26.18 -11.24 -11.78
C ALA A 10 -26.00 -10.37 -10.52
N ARG A 11 -26.30 -10.88 -9.33
CA ARG A 11 -26.07 -10.19 -8.05
C ARG A 11 -24.58 -9.98 -7.78
N VAL A 12 -23.73 -10.98 -8.05
CA VAL A 12 -22.26 -10.85 -7.94
C VAL A 12 -21.75 -9.72 -8.83
N ILE A 13 -22.17 -9.71 -10.09
CA ILE A 13 -21.76 -8.67 -11.04
C ILE A 13 -22.22 -7.29 -10.56
N GLN A 14 -23.45 -7.16 -10.08
CA GLN A 14 -23.99 -5.89 -9.58
C GLN A 14 -23.17 -5.35 -8.39
N VAL A 15 -22.87 -6.20 -7.39
CA VAL A 15 -22.07 -5.82 -6.23
C VAL A 15 -20.66 -5.43 -6.63
N LEU A 16 -20.03 -6.20 -7.53
CA LEU A 16 -18.70 -5.87 -8.04
C LEU A 16 -18.69 -4.55 -8.81
N GLN A 17 -19.71 -4.27 -9.63
CA GLN A 17 -19.81 -3.01 -10.39
C GLN A 17 -19.92 -1.78 -9.48
N ILE A 18 -20.64 -1.87 -8.38
CA ILE A 18 -20.78 -0.78 -7.40
C ILE A 18 -19.42 -0.49 -6.75
N ASN A 19 -18.69 -1.52 -6.38
CA ASN A 19 -17.47 -1.40 -5.60
C ASN A 19 -16.20 -1.18 -6.46
N ILE A 20 -16.14 -1.69 -7.70
CA ILE A 20 -14.94 -1.67 -8.53
C ILE A 20 -14.43 -0.27 -8.82
N ARG A 21 -15.32 0.70 -8.93
CA ARG A 21 -14.95 2.08 -9.27
C ARG A 21 -14.11 2.72 -8.17
N TRP A 22 -14.55 2.68 -6.92
CA TRP A 22 -13.82 3.28 -5.81
C TRP A 22 -12.63 2.42 -5.40
N MET A 23 -12.72 1.09 -5.47
CA MET A 23 -11.60 0.19 -5.22
C MET A 23 -10.45 0.44 -6.20
N THR A 24 -10.76 0.53 -7.50
CA THR A 24 -9.77 0.81 -8.53
C THR A 24 -9.16 2.20 -8.35
N TRP A 25 -9.97 3.19 -7.97
CA TRP A 25 -9.47 4.54 -7.72
C TRP A 25 -8.52 4.57 -6.52
N ASN A 26 -8.91 3.99 -5.38
CA ASN A 26 -8.07 3.94 -4.18
C ASN A 26 -6.79 3.13 -4.43
N LEU A 27 -6.89 2.02 -5.15
CA LEU A 27 -5.72 1.22 -5.52
C LEU A 27 -4.79 1.99 -6.46
N PHE A 28 -5.33 2.72 -7.43
CA PHE A 28 -4.55 3.61 -8.30
C PHE A 28 -3.77 4.65 -7.48
N LEU A 29 -4.42 5.32 -6.53
CA LEU A 29 -3.76 6.28 -5.65
C LEU A 29 -2.67 5.63 -4.78
N ALA A 30 -2.88 4.39 -4.34
CA ALA A 30 -1.91 3.61 -3.58
C ALA A 30 -0.67 3.21 -4.39
N PHE A 31 -0.80 3.04 -5.71
CA PHE A 31 0.33 2.70 -6.59
C PHE A 31 1.18 3.91 -6.99
N ILE A 32 0.67 5.14 -6.89
CA ILE A 32 1.45 6.36 -7.16
C ILE A 32 2.74 6.40 -6.33
N PRO A 33 2.71 6.29 -4.99
CA PRO A 33 3.92 6.30 -4.19
C PRO A 33 4.83 5.11 -4.49
N LEU A 34 4.32 3.95 -4.86
CA LEU A 34 5.14 2.81 -5.27
C LEU A 34 5.98 3.16 -6.50
N VAL A 35 5.36 3.68 -7.56
CA VAL A 35 6.05 4.10 -8.79
C VAL A 35 7.08 5.19 -8.49
N LEU A 36 6.68 6.19 -7.70
CA LEU A 36 7.59 7.25 -7.26
C LEU A 36 8.76 6.72 -6.43
N SER A 37 8.54 5.72 -5.57
CA SER A 37 9.60 5.13 -4.76
C SER A 37 10.69 4.45 -5.61
N VAL A 38 10.29 3.75 -6.67
CA VAL A 38 11.22 3.16 -7.63
C VAL A 38 12.01 4.27 -8.34
N TRP A 39 11.33 5.31 -8.78
CA TRP A 39 11.94 6.42 -9.49
C TRP A 39 12.89 7.23 -8.60
N LEU A 40 12.54 7.51 -7.35
CA LEU A 40 13.32 8.30 -6.39
C LEU A 40 14.50 7.54 -5.81
N PHE A 41 14.29 6.26 -5.44
CA PHE A 41 15.19 5.56 -4.54
C PHE A 41 16.00 4.44 -5.20
N ARG A 42 15.53 3.88 -6.34
CA ARG A 42 16.24 2.77 -7.02
C ARG A 42 17.24 3.21 -8.06
N ARG A 43 17.12 4.41 -8.63
CA ARG A 43 18.05 4.90 -9.65
C ARG A 43 19.41 5.31 -9.07
N ILE A 44 20.51 4.83 -9.71
CA ILE A 44 21.88 4.92 -9.16
C ILE A 44 22.48 6.33 -9.31
N LYS A 45 22.20 7.05 -10.40
CA LYS A 45 22.88 8.30 -10.79
C LYS A 45 21.94 9.51 -10.78
N ARG A 46 21.17 9.71 -9.74
CA ARG A 46 20.30 10.89 -9.74
C ARG A 46 20.84 11.98 -8.80
N SER A 47 21.17 13.11 -9.39
CA SER A 47 21.34 14.37 -8.67
C SER A 47 20.07 14.70 -7.91
N ARG A 48 20.18 15.21 -6.68
CA ARG A 48 19.04 15.73 -5.90
C ARG A 48 18.62 17.09 -6.46
N SER A 49 18.12 17.09 -7.71
CA SER A 49 17.61 18.27 -8.38
C SER A 49 16.29 18.72 -7.74
N SER A 50 15.83 19.94 -8.08
CA SER A 50 14.51 20.43 -7.65
C SER A 50 13.37 19.47 -8.02
N VAL A 51 13.47 18.79 -9.19
CA VAL A 51 12.50 17.76 -9.61
C VAL A 51 12.51 16.55 -8.68
N TRP A 52 13.67 16.17 -8.14
CA TRP A 52 13.76 15.08 -7.16
C TRP A 52 13.04 15.48 -5.85
N TRP A 53 13.26 16.71 -5.36
CA TRP A 53 12.60 17.20 -4.15
C TRP A 53 11.10 17.34 -4.32
N PHE A 54 10.64 17.81 -5.48
CA PHE A 54 9.22 17.86 -5.81
C PHE A 54 8.62 16.45 -5.82
N GLY A 55 9.26 15.49 -6.50
CA GLY A 55 8.83 14.10 -6.49
C GLY A 55 8.81 13.48 -5.10
N PHE A 56 9.76 13.85 -4.23
CA PHE A 56 9.81 13.41 -2.83
C PHE A 56 8.63 13.97 -2.01
N ALA A 57 8.29 15.23 -2.20
CA ALA A 57 7.12 15.82 -1.57
C ALA A 57 5.81 15.15 -2.03
N VAL A 58 5.66 14.92 -3.35
CA VAL A 58 4.51 14.20 -3.91
C VAL A 58 4.45 12.76 -3.39
N PHE A 59 5.60 12.08 -3.27
CA PHE A 59 5.68 10.74 -2.69
C PHE A 59 5.07 10.70 -1.28
N PHE A 60 5.46 11.60 -0.39
CA PHE A 60 4.92 11.63 0.98
C PHE A 60 3.45 12.09 1.04
N ALA A 61 3.02 12.97 0.16
CA ALA A 61 1.62 13.40 0.07
C ALA A 61 0.68 12.24 -0.33
N PHE A 62 1.15 11.34 -1.20
CA PHE A 62 0.35 10.20 -1.67
C PHE A 62 0.58 8.91 -0.86
N LEU A 63 1.67 8.81 -0.11
CA LEU A 63 2.03 7.59 0.60
C LEU A 63 0.96 7.07 1.56
N PRO A 64 0.23 7.92 2.32
CA PRO A 64 -0.85 7.45 3.19
C PRO A 64 -2.01 6.78 2.48
N ASN A 65 -2.22 7.01 1.16
CA ASN A 65 -3.29 6.35 0.41
C ASN A 65 -3.10 4.83 0.32
N ALA A 66 -1.85 4.35 0.37
CA ALA A 66 -1.56 2.93 0.26
C ALA A 66 -2.03 2.15 1.52
N PRO A 67 -1.63 2.50 2.76
CA PRO A 67 -2.15 1.85 3.95
C PRO A 67 -3.60 2.28 4.29
N TYR A 68 -4.13 3.35 3.70
CA TYR A 68 -5.53 3.77 3.85
C TYR A 68 -6.50 2.65 3.44
N LEU A 69 -6.14 1.81 2.45
CA LEU A 69 -6.96 0.67 2.03
C LEU A 69 -7.25 -0.32 3.16
N LEU A 70 -6.43 -0.37 4.23
CA LEU A 70 -6.73 -1.17 5.42
C LEU A 70 -8.06 -0.74 6.08
N THR A 71 -8.42 0.53 5.97
CA THR A 71 -9.67 1.06 6.53
C THR A 71 -10.89 0.75 5.66
N ASP A 72 -10.70 0.28 4.43
CA ASP A 72 -11.80 -0.08 3.53
C ASP A 72 -12.54 -1.35 3.97
N VAL A 73 -12.05 -2.04 5.01
CA VAL A 73 -12.80 -3.06 5.76
C VAL A 73 -14.17 -2.53 6.23
N ILE A 74 -14.33 -1.23 6.45
CA ILE A 74 -15.64 -0.63 6.78
C ILE A 74 -16.65 -0.87 5.67
N HIS A 75 -16.25 -0.69 4.40
CA HIS A 75 -17.11 -0.94 3.25
C HIS A 75 -17.45 -2.42 3.11
N LEU A 76 -16.49 -3.31 3.43
CA LEU A 76 -16.76 -4.75 3.49
C LEU A 76 -17.85 -5.08 4.53
N ILE A 77 -17.78 -4.46 5.71
CA ILE A 77 -18.78 -4.66 6.78
C ILE A 77 -20.15 -4.18 6.33
N ASP A 78 -20.24 -3.02 5.67
CA ASP A 78 -21.49 -2.46 5.17
C ASP A 78 -22.10 -3.33 4.06
N ASP A 79 -21.27 -3.84 3.14
CA ASP A 79 -21.71 -4.77 2.10
C ASP A 79 -22.19 -6.11 2.70
N ILE A 80 -21.50 -6.65 3.71
CA ILE A 80 -21.91 -7.87 4.41
C ILE A 80 -23.30 -7.70 5.05
N ARG A 81 -23.60 -6.54 5.60
CA ARG A 81 -24.89 -6.24 6.22
C ARG A 81 -26.04 -6.17 5.20
N THR A 82 -25.73 -5.79 3.96
CA THR A 82 -26.72 -5.67 2.87
C THR A 82 -26.90 -6.97 2.10
N ILE A 83 -25.87 -7.80 2.02
CA ILE A 83 -25.88 -9.06 1.26
C ILE A 83 -26.22 -10.22 2.20
N GLN A 84 -27.37 -10.88 1.99
CA GLN A 84 -27.81 -11.98 2.84
C GLN A 84 -27.25 -13.35 2.42
N SER A 85 -26.55 -13.45 1.29
CA SER A 85 -26.00 -14.72 0.78
C SER A 85 -24.61 -14.98 1.35
N VAL A 86 -24.50 -15.99 2.22
CA VAL A 86 -23.22 -16.44 2.82
C VAL A 86 -22.21 -16.82 1.74
N TRP A 87 -22.64 -17.50 0.68
CA TRP A 87 -21.76 -17.91 -0.43
C TRP A 87 -21.17 -16.73 -1.17
N MET A 88 -21.97 -15.68 -1.44
CA MET A 88 -21.48 -14.47 -2.09
C MET A 88 -20.49 -13.71 -1.21
N ILE A 89 -20.74 -13.62 0.08
CA ILE A 89 -19.84 -12.96 1.04
C ILE A 89 -18.50 -13.70 1.10
N THR A 90 -18.52 -15.04 1.29
CA THR A 90 -17.29 -15.80 1.54
C THR A 90 -16.47 -16.05 0.27
N LEU A 91 -17.10 -16.31 -0.88
CA LEU A 91 -16.38 -16.69 -2.10
C LEU A 91 -16.07 -15.51 -3.02
N VAL A 92 -16.77 -14.38 -2.89
CA VAL A 92 -16.56 -13.23 -3.77
C VAL A 92 -16.12 -12.00 -3.00
N LEU A 93 -16.93 -11.56 -2.04
CA LEU A 93 -16.70 -10.27 -1.38
C LEU A 93 -15.39 -10.28 -0.59
N ILE A 94 -15.25 -11.20 0.36
CA ILE A 94 -14.06 -11.29 1.21
C ILE A 94 -12.78 -11.45 0.38
N PRO A 95 -12.66 -12.36 -0.61
CA PRO A 95 -11.46 -12.48 -1.42
C PRO A 95 -11.13 -11.21 -2.23
N VAL A 96 -12.12 -10.55 -2.82
CA VAL A 96 -11.89 -9.32 -3.60
C VAL A 96 -11.36 -8.21 -2.70
N TYR A 97 -12.01 -7.94 -1.56
CA TYR A 97 -11.54 -6.95 -0.60
C TYR A 97 -10.14 -7.27 -0.07
N LEU A 98 -9.89 -8.54 0.27
CA LEU A 98 -8.59 -8.98 0.76
C LEU A 98 -7.47 -8.73 -0.27
N ILE A 99 -7.71 -9.06 -1.55
CA ILE A 99 -6.75 -8.83 -2.63
C ILE A 99 -6.45 -7.33 -2.77
N VAL A 100 -7.48 -6.49 -2.80
CA VAL A 100 -7.32 -5.03 -2.95
C VAL A 100 -6.56 -4.44 -1.76
N ILE A 101 -6.93 -4.80 -0.54
CA ILE A 101 -6.29 -4.33 0.69
C ILE A 101 -4.83 -4.79 0.75
N LEU A 102 -4.56 -6.07 0.49
CA LEU A 102 -3.20 -6.60 0.49
C LEU A 102 -2.34 -5.98 -0.60
N ALA A 103 -2.87 -5.79 -1.82
CA ALA A 103 -2.14 -5.15 -2.92
C ALA A 103 -1.76 -3.70 -2.58
N GLY A 104 -2.69 -2.93 -2.00
CA GLY A 104 -2.41 -1.56 -1.58
C GLY A 104 -1.40 -1.50 -0.44
N PHE A 105 -1.55 -2.35 0.56
CA PHE A 105 -0.62 -2.40 1.68
C PHE A 105 0.77 -2.89 1.26
N GLU A 106 0.86 -3.86 0.34
CA GLU A 106 2.14 -4.30 -0.22
C GLU A 106 2.83 -3.18 -1.02
N ALA A 107 2.08 -2.33 -1.73
CA ALA A 107 2.62 -1.15 -2.37
C ALA A 107 3.29 -0.19 -1.36
N TYR A 108 2.70 -0.03 -0.16
CA TYR A 108 3.30 0.69 0.95
C TYR A 108 4.60 0.04 1.43
N VAL A 109 4.58 -1.26 1.68
CA VAL A 109 5.73 -2.02 2.17
C VAL A 109 6.91 -1.93 1.20
N ILE A 110 6.67 -2.14 -0.09
CA ILE A 110 7.71 -2.05 -1.12
C ILE A 110 8.25 -0.62 -1.23
N SER A 111 7.39 0.40 -1.09
CA SER A 111 7.81 1.80 -1.09
C SER A 111 8.80 2.11 0.03
N LEU A 112 8.54 1.62 1.25
CA LEU A 112 9.45 1.78 2.39
C LEU A 112 10.72 0.94 2.24
N ILE A 113 10.64 -0.27 1.68
CA ILE A 113 11.82 -1.09 1.35
C ILE A 113 12.72 -0.33 0.36
N ASN A 114 12.15 0.31 -0.67
CA ASN A 114 12.92 1.10 -1.64
C ASN A 114 13.59 2.30 -0.97
N MET A 115 12.92 2.99 -0.06
CA MET A 115 13.48 4.10 0.71
C MET A 115 14.57 3.61 1.67
N GLY A 116 14.38 2.47 2.35
CA GLY A 116 15.39 1.83 3.19
C GLY A 116 16.63 1.41 2.40
N TYR A 117 16.45 0.85 1.19
CA TYR A 117 17.54 0.53 0.28
C TYR A 117 18.36 1.79 -0.10
N TYR A 118 17.67 2.90 -0.36
CA TYR A 118 18.34 4.18 -0.64
C TYR A 118 19.17 4.66 0.56
N LEU A 119 18.63 4.61 1.78
CA LEU A 119 19.35 4.97 3.00
C LEU A 119 20.58 4.09 3.24
N HIS A 120 20.44 2.79 3.02
CA HIS A 120 21.56 1.85 3.10
C HIS A 120 22.67 2.22 2.10
N ARG A 121 22.33 2.51 0.86
CA ARG A 121 23.25 2.86 -0.21
C ARG A 121 24.05 4.16 0.05
N ILE A 122 23.44 5.11 0.78
CA ILE A 122 24.12 6.36 1.16
C ILE A 122 24.81 6.28 2.53
N GLY A 123 24.96 5.07 3.10
CA GLY A 123 25.65 4.85 4.37
C GLY A 123 24.84 5.27 5.61
N LYS A 124 23.52 5.43 5.49
CA LYS A 124 22.63 5.86 6.58
C LYS A 124 21.75 4.72 7.11
N THR A 125 22.27 3.51 7.20
CA THR A 125 21.52 2.30 7.60
C THR A 125 20.87 2.42 8.98
N GLN A 126 21.52 3.11 9.93
CA GLN A 126 20.99 3.35 11.27
C GLN A 126 19.69 4.17 11.29
N TRP A 127 19.40 4.90 10.24
CA TRP A 127 18.19 5.72 10.14
C TRP A 127 16.98 4.99 9.56
N ILE A 128 17.14 3.72 9.09
CA ILE A 128 16.06 2.98 8.43
C ILE A 128 14.88 2.79 9.38
N LEU A 129 15.11 2.32 10.61
CA LEU A 129 14.04 2.14 11.59
C LEU A 129 13.33 3.46 11.93
N GLY A 130 14.11 4.52 12.19
CA GLY A 130 13.56 5.85 12.48
C GLY A 130 12.70 6.38 11.33
N MET A 131 13.18 6.20 10.09
CA MET A 131 12.43 6.55 8.88
C MET A 131 11.11 5.78 8.78
N GLU A 132 11.12 4.46 9.01
CA GLU A 132 9.92 3.62 8.99
C GLU A 132 8.91 4.09 10.02
N LEU A 133 9.33 4.30 11.29
CA LEU A 133 8.45 4.76 12.36
C LEU A 133 7.87 6.15 12.09
N ILE A 134 8.68 7.10 11.64
CA ILE A 134 8.18 8.45 11.26
C ILE A 134 7.17 8.33 10.13
N THR A 135 7.43 7.49 9.13
CA THR A 135 6.53 7.28 8.01
C THR A 135 5.21 6.64 8.46
N HIS A 136 5.26 5.68 9.40
CA HIS A 136 4.03 5.10 9.98
C HIS A 136 3.22 6.14 10.75
N ALA A 137 3.86 7.02 11.51
CA ALA A 137 3.19 8.10 12.22
C ALA A 137 2.52 9.10 11.25
N LEU A 138 3.23 9.53 10.21
CA LEU A 138 2.68 10.41 9.17
C LEU A 138 1.54 9.74 8.40
N SER A 139 1.66 8.44 8.11
CA SER A 139 0.60 7.68 7.44
C SER A 139 -0.63 7.51 8.33
N ALA A 140 -0.45 7.30 9.65
CA ALA A 140 -1.57 7.25 10.59
C ALA A 140 -2.33 8.58 10.63
N ILE A 141 -1.63 9.72 10.62
CA ILE A 141 -2.23 11.05 10.52
C ILE A 141 -2.99 11.19 9.20
N GLY A 142 -2.38 10.82 8.08
CA GLY A 142 -3.03 10.88 6.77
C GLY A 142 -4.28 10.00 6.66
N ILE A 143 -4.25 8.80 7.26
CA ILE A 143 -5.42 7.92 7.36
C ILE A 143 -6.53 8.58 8.19
N TYR A 144 -6.18 9.15 9.34
CA TYR A 144 -7.14 9.85 10.19
C TYR A 144 -7.79 11.02 9.43
N TRP A 145 -7.00 11.86 8.79
CA TRP A 145 -7.50 12.99 8.00
C TRP A 145 -8.39 12.54 6.84
N GLY A 146 -7.98 11.51 6.12
CA GLY A 146 -8.78 10.96 5.00
C GLY A 146 -10.09 10.33 5.46
N ARG A 147 -10.09 9.60 6.57
CA ARG A 147 -11.26 8.83 7.02
C ARG A 147 -12.26 9.66 7.84
N PHE A 148 -11.78 10.53 8.72
CA PHE A 148 -12.62 11.27 9.65
C PHE A 148 -12.89 12.70 9.18
N LEU A 149 -11.88 13.41 8.67
CA LEU A 149 -12.03 14.77 8.16
C LEU A 149 -12.37 14.79 6.66
N ARG A 150 -12.28 13.63 5.98
CA ARG A 150 -12.55 13.47 4.54
C ARG A 150 -11.68 14.34 3.64
N PHE A 151 -10.47 14.67 4.08
CA PHE A 151 -9.48 15.33 3.26
C PHE A 151 -8.91 14.38 2.21
N ASN A 152 -8.69 14.89 1.01
CA ASN A 152 -8.02 14.18 -0.07
C ASN A 152 -6.59 14.70 -0.22
N SER A 153 -5.73 13.92 -0.88
CA SER A 153 -4.33 14.30 -1.10
C SER A 153 -4.16 15.61 -1.88
N TRP A 154 -5.12 16.00 -2.70
CA TRP A 154 -5.09 17.27 -3.44
C TRP A 154 -5.54 18.47 -2.60
N ASP A 155 -6.23 18.26 -1.46
CA ASP A 155 -6.65 19.34 -0.58
C ASP A 155 -5.45 20.05 0.05
N PHE A 156 -4.31 19.36 0.18
CA PHE A 156 -3.03 19.98 0.56
C PHE A 156 -2.56 21.06 -0.42
N VAL A 157 -3.01 21.02 -1.66
CA VAL A 157 -2.68 22.01 -2.71
C VAL A 157 -3.78 23.03 -2.88
N THR A 158 -5.06 22.60 -2.78
CA THR A 158 -6.21 23.46 -3.06
C THR A 158 -6.68 24.25 -1.85
N GLN A 159 -6.53 23.70 -0.62
CA GLN A 159 -7.01 24.29 0.62
C GLN A 159 -6.02 24.05 1.78
N PRO A 160 -4.73 24.43 1.65
CA PRO A 160 -3.69 24.11 2.65
C PRO A 160 -4.02 24.66 4.04
N ASP A 161 -4.62 25.85 4.11
CA ASP A 161 -4.97 26.49 5.38
C ASP A 161 -6.04 25.70 6.15
N ALA A 162 -7.05 25.17 5.46
CA ALA A 162 -8.09 24.35 6.06
C ALA A 162 -7.53 23.00 6.58
N VAL A 163 -6.64 22.37 5.81
CA VAL A 163 -5.99 21.11 6.20
C VAL A 163 -5.12 21.30 7.45
N ILE A 164 -4.37 22.41 7.51
CA ILE A 164 -3.46 22.69 8.63
C ILE A 164 -4.26 23.08 9.88
N THR A 165 -5.19 24.03 9.79
CA THR A 165 -5.92 24.53 10.97
C THR A 165 -6.87 23.48 11.53
N GLN A 166 -7.80 22.96 10.73
CA GLN A 166 -8.74 21.94 11.17
C GLN A 166 -8.04 20.62 11.51
N GLY A 167 -7.04 20.23 10.71
CA GLY A 167 -6.31 18.99 10.94
C GLY A 167 -5.52 18.98 12.25
N ILE A 168 -4.91 20.12 12.65
CA ILE A 168 -4.16 20.22 13.90
C ILE A 168 -5.10 20.33 15.09
N GLU A 169 -6.14 21.16 15.02
CA GLU A 169 -7.10 21.34 16.11
C GLU A 169 -7.80 20.02 16.47
N GLU A 170 -8.20 19.25 15.47
CA GLU A 170 -8.85 17.94 15.68
C GLU A 170 -7.90 16.89 16.29
N ILE A 171 -6.64 16.85 15.89
CA ILE A 171 -5.65 15.87 16.40
C ILE A 171 -5.39 16.04 17.91
N LEU A 172 -5.49 17.24 18.44
CA LEU A 172 -5.23 17.52 19.85
C LEU A 172 -6.31 16.98 20.81
N GLY A 173 -7.41 16.48 20.29
CA GLY A 173 -8.46 15.81 21.07
C GLY A 173 -8.00 14.45 21.63
N LYS A 174 -8.56 14.04 22.79
CA LYS A 174 -8.21 12.72 23.40
C LYS A 174 -8.59 11.53 22.52
N GLN A 175 -9.74 11.57 21.85
CA GLN A 175 -10.21 10.48 20.98
C GLN A 175 -9.34 10.31 19.73
N PRO A 176 -8.99 11.37 18.96
CA PRO A 176 -8.07 11.28 17.84
C PRO A 176 -6.72 10.67 18.20
N LEU A 177 -6.12 11.05 19.33
CA LEU A 177 -4.83 10.52 19.76
C LEU A 177 -4.85 9.00 19.96
N VAL A 178 -5.92 8.45 20.51
CA VAL A 178 -6.08 7.00 20.69
C VAL A 178 -6.18 6.31 19.33
N ILE A 179 -6.96 6.86 18.40
CA ILE A 179 -7.11 6.31 17.04
C ILE A 179 -5.78 6.34 16.30
N LEU A 180 -5.03 7.45 16.40
CA LEU A 180 -3.71 7.59 15.81
C LEU A 180 -2.71 6.58 16.39
N ALA A 181 -2.70 6.39 17.72
CA ALA A 181 -1.82 5.42 18.38
C ALA A 181 -2.14 3.99 17.93
N ILE A 182 -3.41 3.62 17.88
CA ILE A 182 -3.84 2.28 17.40
C ILE A 182 -3.43 2.10 15.93
N SER A 183 -3.71 3.08 15.07
CA SER A 183 -3.33 3.03 13.65
C SER A 183 -1.83 2.90 13.47
N PHE A 184 -1.03 3.67 14.22
CA PHE A 184 0.43 3.58 14.20
C PHE A 184 0.93 2.18 14.58
N VAL A 185 0.39 1.59 15.66
CA VAL A 185 0.77 0.23 16.09
C VAL A 185 0.40 -0.80 15.03
N ILE A 186 -0.82 -0.73 14.50
CA ILE A 186 -1.28 -1.64 13.43
C ILE A 186 -0.36 -1.54 12.21
N LEU A 187 -0.06 -0.33 11.74
CA LEU A 187 0.83 -0.11 10.59
C LEU A 187 2.23 -0.66 10.85
N THR A 188 2.77 -0.44 12.05
CA THR A 188 4.10 -0.90 12.43
C THR A 188 4.18 -2.43 12.43
N VAL A 189 3.22 -3.10 13.05
CA VAL A 189 3.18 -4.57 13.13
C VAL A 189 2.96 -5.19 11.76
N LEU A 190 1.97 -4.72 10.99
CA LEU A 190 1.69 -5.24 9.66
C LEU A 190 2.85 -5.01 8.69
N HIS A 191 3.44 -3.80 8.72
CA HIS A 191 4.63 -3.52 7.92
C HIS A 191 5.78 -4.46 8.26
N TRP A 192 6.07 -4.69 9.54
CA TRP A 192 7.13 -5.59 9.97
C TRP A 192 6.89 -7.04 9.47
N LEU A 193 5.65 -7.55 9.57
CA LEU A 193 5.27 -8.87 9.07
C LEU A 193 5.43 -8.97 7.55
N MET A 194 4.79 -8.06 6.81
CA MET A 194 4.80 -8.06 5.35
C MET A 194 6.21 -7.85 4.79
N LYS A 195 6.99 -6.94 5.37
CA LYS A 195 8.39 -6.72 4.98
C LYS A 195 9.22 -8.01 5.08
N ARG A 196 9.02 -8.84 6.11
CA ARG A 196 9.72 -10.13 6.23
C ARG A 196 9.33 -11.10 5.14
N VAL A 197 8.04 -11.18 4.83
CA VAL A 197 7.50 -12.03 3.76
C VAL A 197 8.07 -11.59 2.41
N THR A 198 7.95 -10.31 2.08
CA THR A 198 8.43 -9.73 0.81
C THR A 198 9.93 -9.92 0.62
N LEU A 199 10.74 -9.62 1.65
CA LEU A 199 12.20 -9.85 1.59
C LEU A 199 12.55 -11.34 1.48
N GLY A 200 11.76 -12.24 2.09
CA GLY A 200 11.91 -13.68 1.95
C GLY A 200 11.73 -14.13 0.50
N PHE A 201 10.66 -13.70 -0.15
CA PHE A 201 10.41 -14.00 -1.59
C PHE A 201 11.51 -13.46 -2.50
N ILE A 202 11.97 -12.23 -2.27
CA ILE A 202 13.05 -11.64 -3.06
C ILE A 202 14.35 -12.45 -2.93
N ARG A 203 14.71 -12.89 -1.73
CA ARG A 203 15.90 -13.72 -1.49
C ARG A 203 15.82 -15.08 -2.20
N GLN A 204 14.67 -15.77 -2.08
CA GLN A 204 14.46 -17.04 -2.77
C GLN A 204 14.55 -16.91 -4.29
N GLY A 205 13.96 -15.86 -4.87
CA GLY A 205 14.04 -15.57 -6.29
C GLY A 205 15.49 -15.39 -6.75
N CYS A 206 16.29 -14.62 -6.04
CA CYS A 206 17.70 -14.42 -6.34
C CYS A 206 18.52 -15.74 -6.26
N THR A 207 18.27 -16.59 -5.25
CA THR A 207 18.95 -17.87 -5.09
C THR A 207 18.61 -18.84 -6.22
N ASN A 208 17.36 -18.90 -6.64
CA ASN A 208 16.92 -19.75 -7.74
C ASN A 208 17.54 -19.32 -9.09
N ILE A 209 17.63 -18.03 -9.35
CA ILE A 209 18.28 -17.49 -10.56
C ILE A 209 19.77 -17.84 -10.56
N ALA A 210 20.48 -17.66 -9.45
CA ALA A 210 21.88 -17.99 -9.31
C ALA A 210 22.15 -19.48 -9.54
N ASN A 211 21.33 -20.35 -8.95
CA ASN A 211 21.43 -21.81 -9.15
C ASN A 211 21.16 -22.25 -10.60
N ASN A 212 20.18 -21.63 -11.25
CA ASN A 212 19.90 -21.93 -12.65
C ASN A 212 21.02 -21.46 -13.58
N SER A 213 21.61 -20.30 -13.34
CA SER A 213 22.75 -19.79 -14.09
C SER A 213 23.98 -20.68 -13.94
N SER A 214 24.25 -21.17 -12.72
CA SER A 214 25.34 -22.12 -12.45
C SER A 214 25.12 -23.47 -13.16
N LYS A 215 23.90 -23.99 -13.17
CA LYS A 215 23.57 -25.22 -13.92
C LYS A 215 23.68 -25.07 -15.44
N ALA A 216 23.35 -23.90 -15.95
CA ALA A 216 23.47 -23.63 -17.39
C ALA A 216 24.92 -23.56 -17.86
N SER A 217 25.83 -23.02 -17.02
CA SER A 217 27.26 -22.96 -17.31
C SER A 217 28.00 -24.31 -17.19
N LEU A 218 27.41 -25.28 -16.46
CA LEU A 218 27.95 -26.64 -16.29
C LEU A 218 27.49 -27.63 -17.36
N LYS A 219 26.61 -27.27 -18.29
CA LYS A 219 26.24 -28.13 -19.42
C LYS A 219 27.44 -28.21 -20.40
N PRO A 220 28.04 -29.40 -20.66
CA PRO A 220 29.10 -29.53 -21.65
C PRO A 220 28.56 -29.12 -23.02
N GLN A 221 29.33 -28.32 -23.74
CA GLN A 221 29.12 -28.17 -25.16
C GLN A 221 29.36 -29.58 -25.75
N THR A 222 28.29 -30.29 -26.15
CA THR A 222 28.41 -31.44 -27.00
C THR A 222 28.93 -30.89 -28.32
N SER A 223 30.23 -31.09 -28.58
CA SER A 223 30.84 -30.88 -29.85
C SER A 223 30.20 -31.88 -30.81
N ASP A 224 29.33 -31.42 -31.70
CA ASP A 224 28.93 -32.16 -32.88
C ASP A 224 30.17 -32.21 -33.79
N GLU A 225 30.78 -33.38 -33.84
CA GLU A 225 31.63 -33.80 -34.94
C GLU A 225 30.79 -34.56 -36.00
#